data_db4bd73b5a8f6c02d8b5c9b44f0b54dc
#
_entry.id   db4bd73b5a8f6c02d8b5c9b44f0b54dc
#
_cell.length_a   1.000
_cell.length_b   1.000
_cell.length_c   1.000
_cell.angle_alpha   90.00
_cell.angle_beta   90.00
_cell.angle_gamma   90.00
#
_symmetry.space_group_name_H-M   'P 1'
#
loop_
_entity.id
_entity.type
_entity.pdbx_description
1 polymer ?
#
loop_
_entity_poly.entity_id
_entity_poly.type
_entity_poly.pdbx_seq_one_letter_code
_entity_poly.pdbx_strand_id
1 'polypeptide(L)'
;MSLITGLPAIFDQFSEARQKGFLTVMDLKEQNVPLVGTYCTFMPQEIAMAAGAVVVSLCSTSDETIEEAEKDLPRNLCPLIKSSYGFGKTDKCPYFYFSDLVVGETTCDGKKKMYEYMAEFKAVHVMQLPNSASDAASRALWKTEILRLQQVIEARFGTPISEAALREAIVLKNRERRALTHFYRLGQLNPPALSGGDILKVVYGATFRFDKTALIDELHAMAERIHQEWQQGKRLEPRPRILITGCPIGGAAEKVIRAIEENGGWVVGYENCTGAKATERCVAEEGDVYDALTDKYLAIGCSCISPNDQRLQLLSQMVEEYQADGVIDVILQACHTYAVESLAIKRHLRQQHDLPYMAIETDYSTADLGQLSTRVAAFIEML
;
A
#
# COMPACT_ATOMS: atom_id res chain seq x y z
N MET A 1 -20.87 -11.94 -5.78
CA MET A 1 -20.61 -13.35 -5.46
C MET A 1 -19.61 -13.88 -6.47
N SER A 2 -18.44 -14.33 -6.09
CA SER A 2 -17.44 -14.82 -7.05
C SER A 2 -17.99 -16.04 -7.82
N LEU A 3 -17.93 -16.01 -9.15
CA LEU A 3 -18.35 -17.13 -10.00
C LEU A 3 -17.35 -18.29 -9.97
N ILE A 4 -16.15 -18.07 -9.45
CA ILE A 4 -15.04 -19.04 -9.42
C ILE A 4 -15.16 -19.91 -8.17
N THR A 5 -15.18 -21.23 -8.39
CA THR A 5 -15.45 -22.21 -7.32
C THR A 5 -14.38 -22.20 -6.22
N GLY A 6 -14.80 -22.07 -4.96
CA GLY A 6 -13.91 -22.13 -3.79
C GLY A 6 -13.06 -20.89 -3.52
N LEU A 7 -13.06 -19.88 -4.39
CA LEU A 7 -12.33 -18.63 -4.17
C LEU A 7 -12.84 -17.82 -2.96
N PRO A 8 -14.17 -17.73 -2.67
CA PRO A 8 -14.63 -17.01 -1.50
C PRO A 8 -13.93 -17.46 -0.21
N ALA A 9 -13.78 -18.77 -0.01
CA ALA A 9 -13.09 -19.30 1.17
C ALA A 9 -11.60 -18.94 1.21
N ILE A 10 -10.91 -18.91 0.05
CA ILE A 10 -9.51 -18.50 -0.05
C ILE A 10 -9.39 -17.00 0.24
N PHE A 11 -10.26 -16.17 -0.31
CA PHE A 11 -10.26 -14.72 -0.05
C PHE A 11 -10.55 -14.39 1.41
N ASP A 12 -11.44 -15.16 2.06
CA ASP A 12 -11.69 -15.01 3.49
C ASP A 12 -10.46 -15.36 4.33
N GLN A 13 -9.65 -16.36 3.93
CA GLN A 13 -8.37 -16.66 4.57
C GLN A 13 -7.38 -15.47 4.51
N PHE A 14 -7.35 -14.74 3.40
CA PHE A 14 -6.54 -13.52 3.30
C PHE A 14 -7.09 -12.39 4.19
N SER A 15 -8.40 -12.23 4.28
CA SER A 15 -9.02 -11.27 5.21
C SER A 15 -8.74 -11.63 6.67
N GLU A 16 -8.79 -12.91 7.03
CA GLU A 16 -8.44 -13.41 8.35
C GLU A 16 -6.95 -13.32 8.67
N ALA A 17 -6.05 -13.31 7.67
CA ALA A 17 -4.61 -13.22 7.87
C ALA A 17 -4.23 -12.00 8.71
N ARG A 18 -4.95 -10.89 8.57
CA ARG A 18 -4.77 -9.69 9.40
C ARG A 18 -5.11 -9.96 10.88
N GLN A 19 -6.20 -10.68 11.14
CA GLN A 19 -6.65 -10.99 12.51
C GLN A 19 -5.80 -12.08 13.14
N LYS A 20 -5.48 -13.13 12.37
CA LYS A 20 -4.64 -14.25 12.79
C LYS A 20 -3.14 -13.91 12.80
N GLY A 21 -2.73 -12.91 12.05
CA GLY A 21 -1.33 -12.45 11.99
C GLY A 21 -0.78 -12.00 13.34
N PHE A 22 -1.65 -11.64 14.29
CA PHE A 22 -1.26 -11.42 15.68
C PHE A 22 -0.65 -12.67 16.33
N LEU A 23 -1.27 -13.82 16.18
CA LEU A 23 -0.72 -15.09 16.70
C LEU A 23 0.61 -15.42 16.03
N THR A 24 0.70 -15.24 14.71
CA THR A 24 1.95 -15.45 13.96
C THR A 24 3.06 -14.52 14.46
N VAL A 25 2.76 -13.26 14.78
CA VAL A 25 3.75 -12.33 15.34
C VAL A 25 4.20 -12.76 16.74
N MET A 26 3.30 -13.26 17.57
CA MET A 26 3.66 -13.84 18.87
C MET A 26 4.61 -15.03 18.71
N ASP A 27 4.29 -15.97 17.82
CA ASP A 27 5.12 -17.15 17.53
C ASP A 27 6.52 -16.74 17.03
N LEU A 28 6.60 -15.72 16.15
CA LEU A 28 7.87 -15.16 15.69
C LEU A 28 8.69 -14.57 16.85
N LYS A 29 8.05 -13.89 17.77
CA LYS A 29 8.72 -13.32 18.95
C LYS A 29 9.20 -14.38 19.93
N GLU A 30 8.46 -15.46 20.12
CA GLU A 30 8.91 -16.64 20.91
C GLU A 30 10.14 -17.29 20.28
N GLN A 31 10.28 -17.26 18.97
CA GLN A 31 11.45 -17.72 18.21
C GLN A 31 12.58 -16.69 18.14
N ASN A 32 12.45 -15.54 18.82
CA ASN A 32 13.40 -14.42 18.80
C ASN A 32 13.64 -13.82 17.40
N VAL A 33 12.66 -13.91 16.49
CA VAL A 33 12.73 -13.27 15.17
C VAL A 33 12.54 -11.76 15.33
N PRO A 34 13.48 -10.91 14.84
CA PRO A 34 13.32 -9.46 14.88
C PRO A 34 12.14 -8.98 14.04
N LEU A 35 11.42 -7.97 14.53
CA LEU A 35 10.28 -7.38 13.85
C LEU A 35 10.51 -5.90 13.58
N VAL A 36 10.43 -5.49 12.31
CA VAL A 36 10.52 -4.08 11.88
C VAL A 36 9.16 -3.61 11.40
N GLY A 37 8.61 -2.62 12.10
CA GLY A 37 7.37 -1.96 11.69
C GLY A 37 7.63 -0.81 10.73
N THR A 38 6.80 -0.65 9.69
CA THR A 38 6.92 0.44 8.72
C THR A 38 5.57 1.09 8.42
N TYR A 39 5.60 2.40 8.08
CA TYR A 39 4.39 3.17 7.78
C TYR A 39 4.22 3.54 6.31
N CYS A 40 5.24 3.39 5.51
CA CYS A 40 5.20 3.81 4.11
C CYS A 40 5.88 2.80 3.19
N THR A 41 5.83 3.07 1.88
CA THR A 41 6.40 2.19 0.85
C THR A 41 7.85 2.52 0.49
N PHE A 42 8.42 3.58 1.04
CA PHE A 42 9.78 4.03 0.68
C PHE A 42 10.90 3.28 1.43
N MET A 43 10.64 2.70 2.59
CA MET A 43 11.64 1.90 3.30
C MET A 43 12.04 0.66 2.48
N PRO A 44 13.33 0.48 2.15
CA PRO A 44 13.82 -0.75 1.52
C PRO A 44 13.70 -1.93 2.50
N GLN A 45 12.63 -2.71 2.36
CA GLN A 45 12.35 -3.87 3.23
C GLN A 45 13.46 -4.93 3.14
N GLU A 46 14.15 -5.01 2.02
CA GLU A 46 15.27 -5.89 1.76
C GLU A 46 16.39 -5.76 2.78
N ILE A 47 16.63 -4.55 3.30
CA ILE A 47 17.64 -4.31 4.35
C ILE A 47 17.26 -5.07 5.63
N ALA A 48 16.01 -4.96 6.07
CA ALA A 48 15.54 -5.69 7.24
C ALA A 48 15.49 -7.21 7.02
N MET A 49 15.05 -7.64 5.84
CA MET A 49 15.01 -9.05 5.45
C MET A 49 16.41 -9.67 5.43
N ALA A 50 17.42 -8.95 4.95
CA ALA A 50 18.82 -9.41 4.94
C ALA A 50 19.42 -9.59 6.36
N ALA A 51 18.86 -8.91 7.36
CA ALA A 51 19.18 -9.10 8.78
C ALA A 51 18.35 -10.21 9.44
N GLY A 52 17.53 -10.93 8.69
CA GLY A 52 16.61 -11.97 9.21
C GLY A 52 15.37 -11.40 9.89
N ALA A 53 15.09 -10.11 9.74
CA ALA A 53 13.91 -9.50 10.34
C ALA A 53 12.67 -9.64 9.44
N VAL A 54 11.51 -9.76 10.09
CA VAL A 54 10.20 -9.68 9.44
C VAL A 54 9.75 -8.22 9.41
N VAL A 55 9.22 -7.78 8.28
CA VAL A 55 8.68 -6.42 8.10
C VAL A 55 7.16 -6.45 8.12
N VAL A 56 6.56 -5.55 8.89
CA VAL A 56 5.09 -5.43 9.02
C VAL A 56 4.64 -3.99 8.81
N SER A 57 3.49 -3.84 8.10
CA SER A 57 2.85 -2.53 7.94
C SER A 57 2.12 -2.12 9.20
N LEU A 58 2.32 -0.87 9.63
CA LEU A 58 1.73 -0.29 10.84
C LEU A 58 0.63 0.75 10.53
N CYS A 59 0.32 1.00 9.26
CA CYS A 59 -0.75 1.93 8.89
C CYS A 59 -2.10 1.45 9.43
N SER A 60 -2.64 2.16 10.41
CA SER A 60 -3.96 1.89 10.96
C SER A 60 -5.04 2.62 10.17
N THR A 61 -6.19 1.97 10.00
CA THR A 61 -7.29 2.42 9.14
C THR A 61 -8.65 2.40 9.85
N SER A 62 -8.65 2.69 11.16
CA SER A 62 -9.82 2.71 12.02
C SER A 62 -9.87 4.01 12.82
N ASP A 63 -11.06 4.46 13.17
CA ASP A 63 -11.30 5.62 14.03
C ASP A 63 -11.22 5.33 15.53
N GLU A 64 -11.13 4.05 15.92
CA GLU A 64 -11.19 3.56 17.31
C GLU A 64 -10.27 4.31 18.29
N THR A 65 -9.09 4.73 17.86
CA THR A 65 -8.08 5.35 18.72
C THR A 65 -7.83 6.82 18.43
N ILE A 66 -8.65 7.44 17.56
CA ILE A 66 -8.48 8.85 17.17
C ILE A 66 -8.64 9.79 18.37
N GLU A 67 -9.62 9.54 19.26
CA GLU A 67 -9.81 10.36 20.46
C GLU A 67 -8.57 10.36 21.39
N GLU A 68 -7.90 9.20 21.52
CA GLU A 68 -6.67 9.11 22.32
C GLU A 68 -5.52 9.87 21.63
N ALA A 69 -5.44 9.80 20.32
CA ALA A 69 -4.45 10.54 19.55
C ALA A 69 -4.66 12.06 19.65
N GLU A 70 -5.90 12.52 19.69
CA GLU A 70 -6.26 13.95 19.77
C GLU A 70 -5.96 14.60 21.12
N LYS A 71 -5.51 13.82 22.12
CA LYS A 71 -4.96 14.38 23.37
C LYS A 71 -3.57 15.01 23.14
N ASP A 72 -2.83 14.53 22.14
CA ASP A 72 -1.48 14.98 21.80
C ASP A 72 -1.41 15.66 20.43
N LEU A 73 -2.25 15.23 19.49
CA LEU A 73 -2.25 15.68 18.11
C LEU A 73 -3.45 16.58 17.79
N PRO A 74 -3.32 17.54 16.86
CA PRO A 74 -4.42 18.43 16.51
C PRO A 74 -5.60 17.67 15.85
N ARG A 75 -6.83 18.12 16.12
CA ARG A 75 -8.03 17.52 15.53
C ARG A 75 -8.09 17.61 14.00
N ASN A 76 -7.56 18.68 13.43
CA ASN A 76 -7.49 18.92 11.99
C ASN A 76 -6.31 18.23 11.31
N LEU A 77 -5.84 17.11 11.85
CA LEU A 77 -4.79 16.27 11.28
C LEU A 77 -5.39 15.05 10.56
N CYS A 78 -4.67 14.56 9.56
CA CYS A 78 -5.04 13.38 8.76
C CYS A 78 -5.43 12.19 9.66
N PRO A 79 -6.60 11.54 9.43
CA PRO A 79 -7.05 10.41 10.25
C PRO A 79 -6.09 9.22 10.22
N LEU A 80 -5.34 8.98 9.13
CA LEU A 80 -4.31 7.94 9.10
C LEU A 80 -3.21 8.17 10.14
N ILE A 81 -2.78 9.42 10.31
CA ILE A 81 -1.76 9.79 11.29
C ILE A 81 -2.30 9.63 12.70
N LYS A 82 -3.49 10.17 12.97
CA LYS A 82 -4.14 10.07 14.28
C LYS A 82 -4.40 8.61 14.67
N SER A 83 -4.96 7.83 13.76
CA SER A 83 -5.21 6.40 13.98
C SER A 83 -3.91 5.64 14.28
N SER A 84 -2.89 5.80 13.44
CA SER A 84 -1.61 5.10 13.59
C SER A 84 -0.90 5.46 14.91
N TYR A 85 -0.92 6.74 15.29
CA TYR A 85 -0.37 7.19 16.56
C TYR A 85 -1.16 6.64 17.75
N GLY A 86 -2.49 6.75 17.69
CA GLY A 86 -3.37 6.31 18.77
C GLY A 86 -3.28 4.81 19.04
N PHE A 87 -3.24 3.98 18.00
CA PHE A 87 -3.02 2.54 18.13
C PHE A 87 -1.66 2.21 18.74
N GLY A 88 -0.60 2.96 18.40
CA GLY A 88 0.72 2.80 18.98
C GLY A 88 0.75 3.23 20.46
N LYS A 89 0.18 4.38 20.78
CA LYS A 89 0.14 4.94 22.13
C LYS A 89 -0.68 4.08 23.12
N THR A 90 -1.71 3.41 22.65
CA THR A 90 -2.63 2.62 23.48
C THR A 90 -2.33 1.13 23.51
N ASP A 91 -1.23 0.69 22.88
CA ASP A 91 -0.84 -0.72 22.74
C ASP A 91 -1.94 -1.62 22.10
N LYS A 92 -2.89 -1.01 21.39
CA LYS A 92 -3.98 -1.75 20.72
C LYS A 92 -3.57 -2.37 19.39
N CYS A 93 -2.41 -1.98 18.84
CA CYS A 93 -1.86 -2.61 17.65
C CYS A 93 -0.81 -3.65 18.04
N PRO A 94 -1.09 -4.95 17.91
CA PRO A 94 -0.12 -5.98 18.28
C PRO A 94 1.15 -5.91 17.42
N TYR A 95 1.04 -5.55 16.16
CA TYR A 95 2.19 -5.38 15.28
C TYR A 95 3.11 -4.26 15.74
N PHE A 96 2.55 -3.13 16.18
CA PHE A 96 3.32 -2.04 16.76
C PHE A 96 3.95 -2.45 18.10
N TYR A 97 3.16 -3.09 18.97
CA TYR A 97 3.60 -3.55 20.28
C TYR A 97 4.83 -4.47 20.18
N PHE A 98 4.79 -5.46 19.28
CA PHE A 98 5.87 -6.43 19.10
C PHE A 98 7.01 -5.94 18.20
N SER A 99 6.89 -4.82 17.49
CA SER A 99 7.99 -4.29 16.69
C SER A 99 9.19 -3.91 17.56
N ASP A 100 10.37 -4.37 17.19
CA ASP A 100 11.63 -4.04 17.86
C ASP A 100 12.18 -2.68 17.41
N LEU A 101 11.84 -2.29 16.18
CA LEU A 101 12.18 -1.03 15.55
C LEU A 101 11.01 -0.57 14.68
N VAL A 102 10.67 0.70 14.74
CA VAL A 102 9.76 1.34 13.80
C VAL A 102 10.58 2.19 12.86
N VAL A 103 10.37 2.03 11.56
CA VAL A 103 10.99 2.85 10.51
C VAL A 103 9.91 3.69 9.85
N GLY A 104 10.17 4.98 9.77
CA GLY A 104 9.30 5.94 9.10
C GLY A 104 10.09 6.84 8.16
N GLU A 105 9.38 7.50 7.24
CA GLU A 105 9.97 8.42 6.27
C GLU A 105 9.32 9.80 6.38
N THR A 106 10.08 10.84 6.07
CA THR A 106 9.62 12.24 6.13
C THR A 106 8.67 12.59 4.98
N THR A 107 7.57 11.82 4.84
CA THR A 107 6.62 11.94 3.74
C THR A 107 5.69 13.14 3.84
N CYS A 108 5.35 13.59 5.04
CA CYS A 108 4.58 14.82 5.28
C CYS A 108 4.86 15.37 6.67
N ASP A 109 4.51 16.63 6.91
CA ASP A 109 4.80 17.31 8.17
C ASP A 109 4.12 16.66 9.37
N GLY A 110 2.88 16.19 9.21
CA GLY A 110 2.18 15.47 10.26
C GLY A 110 2.89 14.17 10.67
N LYS A 111 3.38 13.39 9.69
CA LYS A 111 4.15 12.17 9.99
C LYS A 111 5.48 12.46 10.66
N LYS A 112 6.22 13.48 10.21
CA LYS A 112 7.49 13.88 10.85
C LYS A 112 7.30 14.11 12.36
N LYS A 113 6.26 14.86 12.71
CA LYS A 113 5.96 15.16 14.13
C LYS A 113 5.38 13.96 14.88
N MET A 114 4.57 13.14 14.22
CA MET A 114 4.10 11.89 14.80
C MET A 114 5.28 10.99 15.23
N TYR A 115 6.30 10.84 14.38
CA TYR A 115 7.47 10.02 14.70
C TYR A 115 8.28 10.57 15.87
N GLU A 116 8.39 11.90 16.01
CA GLU A 116 9.06 12.57 17.12
C GLU A 116 8.39 12.20 18.45
N TYR A 117 7.06 12.30 18.53
CA TYR A 117 6.29 11.90 19.71
C TYR A 117 6.30 10.39 19.93
N MET A 118 6.23 9.61 18.87
CA MET A 118 6.28 8.15 18.95
C MET A 118 7.62 7.65 19.51
N ALA A 119 8.71 8.37 19.26
CA ALA A 119 10.03 8.05 19.79
C ALA A 119 10.13 8.12 21.32
N GLU A 120 9.16 8.76 21.98
CA GLU A 120 9.09 8.80 23.45
C GLU A 120 8.74 7.43 24.08
N PHE A 121 8.06 6.56 23.32
CA PHE A 121 7.60 5.24 23.83
C PHE A 121 7.98 4.06 22.94
N LYS A 122 8.64 4.28 21.79
CA LYS A 122 9.08 3.23 20.86
C LYS A 122 10.42 3.57 20.22
N ALA A 123 11.24 2.57 19.92
CA ALA A 123 12.42 2.78 19.11
C ALA A 123 12.01 3.14 17.67
N VAL A 124 12.32 4.36 17.24
CA VAL A 124 11.95 4.89 15.92
C VAL A 124 13.19 5.35 15.17
N HIS A 125 13.32 4.94 13.91
CA HIS A 125 14.28 5.48 12.95
C HIS A 125 13.53 6.23 11.84
N VAL A 126 13.92 7.46 11.57
CA VAL A 126 13.29 8.28 10.53
C VAL A 126 14.27 8.52 9.40
N MET A 127 13.90 8.07 8.20
CA MET A 127 14.63 8.30 6.96
C MET A 127 14.22 9.63 6.33
N GLN A 128 15.18 10.43 5.91
CA GLN A 128 14.91 11.70 5.24
C GLN A 128 14.60 11.45 3.76
N LEU A 129 13.32 11.47 3.41
CA LEU A 129 12.91 11.37 2.02
C LEU A 129 13.22 12.66 1.28
N PRO A 130 13.93 12.62 0.13
CA PRO A 130 14.14 13.80 -0.70
C PRO A 130 12.82 14.39 -1.20
N ASN A 131 12.77 15.70 -1.35
CA ASN A 131 11.60 16.37 -1.91
C ASN A 131 11.42 16.10 -3.42
N SER A 132 12.51 15.86 -4.13
CA SER A 132 12.54 15.55 -5.57
C SER A 132 13.12 14.16 -5.80
N ALA A 133 12.72 13.51 -6.89
CA ALA A 133 13.28 12.24 -7.33
C ALA A 133 14.21 12.38 -8.55
N SER A 134 14.36 13.58 -9.11
CA SER A 134 14.92 13.76 -10.45
C SER A 134 16.38 14.26 -10.48
N ASP A 135 16.95 14.66 -9.34
CA ASP A 135 18.27 15.25 -9.29
C ASP A 135 19.31 14.39 -8.55
N ALA A 136 20.58 14.61 -8.86
CA ALA A 136 21.70 13.85 -8.29
C ALA A 136 21.85 14.03 -6.77
N ALA A 137 21.50 15.19 -6.22
CA ALA A 137 21.59 15.45 -4.78
C ALA A 137 20.52 14.66 -4.02
N SER A 138 19.31 14.59 -4.53
CA SER A 138 18.22 13.76 -4.02
C SER A 138 18.59 12.28 -4.03
N ARG A 139 19.19 11.81 -5.12
CA ARG A 139 19.66 10.43 -5.24
C ARG A 139 20.77 10.11 -4.22
N ALA A 140 21.73 11.01 -4.05
CA ALA A 140 22.81 10.84 -3.07
C ALA A 140 22.30 10.85 -1.63
N LEU A 141 21.36 11.75 -1.31
CA LEU A 141 20.70 11.78 0.00
C LEU A 141 19.98 10.44 0.28
N TRP A 142 19.18 9.96 -0.66
CA TRP A 142 18.43 8.72 -0.45
C TRP A 142 19.33 7.48 -0.31
N LYS A 143 20.41 7.39 -1.11
CA LYS A 143 21.42 6.33 -0.94
C LYS A 143 22.07 6.40 0.46
N THR A 144 22.37 7.59 0.95
CA THR A 144 22.92 7.80 2.30
C THR A 144 21.94 7.33 3.38
N GLU A 145 20.64 7.63 3.24
CA GLU A 145 19.62 7.18 4.18
C GLU A 145 19.44 5.66 4.17
N ILE A 146 19.55 5.01 3.01
CA ILE A 146 19.54 3.54 2.91
C ILE A 146 20.73 2.91 3.64
N LEU A 147 21.94 3.45 3.44
CA LEU A 147 23.13 2.98 4.16
C LEU A 147 23.02 3.20 5.67
N ARG A 148 22.43 4.32 6.08
CA ARG A 148 22.18 4.63 7.50
C ARG A 148 21.14 3.68 8.10
N LEU A 149 20.08 3.35 7.36
CA LEU A 149 19.10 2.35 7.77
C LEU A 149 19.77 1.00 8.03
N GLN A 150 20.67 0.55 7.16
CA GLN A 150 21.42 -0.68 7.37
C GLN A 150 22.21 -0.64 8.68
N GLN A 151 22.98 0.43 8.92
CA GLN A 151 23.76 0.59 10.16
C GLN A 151 22.87 0.52 11.41
N VAL A 152 21.69 1.15 11.36
CA VAL A 152 20.72 1.13 12.47
C VAL A 152 20.18 -0.27 12.73
N ILE A 153 19.87 -1.02 11.67
CA ILE A 153 19.37 -2.39 11.74
C ILE A 153 20.46 -3.33 12.27
N GLU A 154 21.68 -3.23 11.74
CA GLU A 154 22.84 -4.02 12.22
C GLU A 154 23.12 -3.76 13.70
N ALA A 155 23.13 -2.50 14.13
CA ALA A 155 23.36 -2.12 15.52
C ALA A 155 22.22 -2.59 16.45
N ARG A 156 20.97 -2.55 15.96
CA ARG A 156 19.80 -2.94 16.75
C ARG A 156 19.70 -4.43 16.97
N PHE A 157 20.02 -5.23 15.94
CA PHE A 157 19.83 -6.68 15.97
C PHE A 157 21.14 -7.47 16.16
N GLY A 158 22.29 -6.81 16.12
CA GLY A 158 23.58 -7.43 16.27
C GLY A 158 23.97 -8.35 15.10
N THR A 159 23.29 -8.23 13.95
CA THR A 159 23.48 -9.07 12.78
C THR A 159 24.08 -8.23 11.63
N PRO A 160 25.33 -8.49 11.23
CA PRO A 160 25.92 -7.84 10.05
C PRO A 160 25.17 -8.23 8.77
N ILE A 161 24.92 -7.26 7.90
CA ILE A 161 24.25 -7.47 6.61
C ILE A 161 25.30 -7.56 5.51
N SER A 162 25.55 -8.80 5.03
CA SER A 162 26.44 -8.98 3.89
C SER A 162 25.77 -8.60 2.57
N GLU A 163 26.57 -8.25 1.56
CA GLU A 163 26.04 -8.01 0.21
C GLU A 163 25.32 -9.24 -0.35
N ALA A 164 25.80 -10.47 -0.06
CA ALA A 164 25.15 -11.69 -0.48
C ALA A 164 23.75 -11.84 0.12
N ALA A 165 23.58 -11.62 1.44
CA ALA A 165 22.30 -11.67 2.11
C ALA A 165 21.34 -10.59 1.56
N LEU A 166 21.86 -9.39 1.24
CA LEU A 166 21.05 -8.34 0.65
C LEU A 166 20.59 -8.69 -0.78
N ARG A 167 21.43 -9.31 -1.60
CA ARG A 167 21.04 -9.82 -2.92
C ARG A 167 19.97 -10.92 -2.83
N GLU A 168 20.10 -11.85 -1.90
CA GLU A 168 19.08 -12.89 -1.65
C GLU A 168 17.73 -12.24 -1.25
N ALA A 169 17.75 -11.25 -0.36
CA ALA A 169 16.57 -10.51 0.03
C ALA A 169 15.94 -9.74 -1.15
N ILE A 170 16.75 -9.12 -2.03
CA ILE A 170 16.28 -8.45 -3.26
C ILE A 170 15.58 -9.47 -4.17
N VAL A 171 16.17 -10.61 -4.42
CA VAL A 171 15.58 -11.65 -5.28
C VAL A 171 14.25 -12.13 -4.72
N LEU A 172 14.20 -12.43 -3.42
CA LEU A 172 12.97 -12.87 -2.75
C LEU A 172 11.88 -11.81 -2.81
N LYS A 173 12.22 -10.55 -2.50
CA LYS A 173 11.25 -9.45 -2.54
C LYS A 173 10.77 -9.13 -3.96
N ASN A 174 11.62 -9.27 -4.95
CA ASN A 174 11.23 -9.14 -6.35
C ASN A 174 10.28 -10.27 -6.79
N ARG A 175 10.49 -11.49 -6.33
CA ARG A 175 9.57 -12.61 -6.58
C ARG A 175 8.19 -12.30 -5.99
N GLU A 176 8.13 -11.77 -4.75
CA GLU A 176 6.88 -11.33 -4.13
C GLU A 176 6.21 -10.22 -4.95
N ARG A 177 6.95 -9.20 -5.39
CA ARG A 177 6.41 -8.13 -6.26
C ARG A 177 5.82 -8.67 -7.56
N ARG A 178 6.53 -9.60 -8.23
CA ARG A 178 6.06 -10.22 -9.48
C ARG A 178 4.78 -11.04 -9.25
N ALA A 179 4.70 -11.80 -8.15
CA ALA A 179 3.52 -12.58 -7.81
C ALA A 179 2.30 -11.69 -7.52
N LEU A 180 2.49 -10.61 -6.75
CA LEU A 180 1.45 -9.62 -6.48
C LEU A 180 1.01 -8.92 -7.78
N THR A 181 1.95 -8.51 -8.61
CA THR A 181 1.64 -7.87 -9.91
C THR A 181 0.89 -8.83 -10.83
N HIS A 182 1.27 -10.10 -10.86
CA HIS A 182 0.56 -11.12 -11.64
C HIS A 182 -0.89 -11.27 -11.16
N PHE A 183 -1.11 -11.31 -9.85
CA PHE A 183 -2.47 -11.33 -9.29
C PHE A 183 -3.25 -10.04 -9.59
N TYR A 184 -2.64 -8.87 -9.47
CA TYR A 184 -3.26 -7.59 -9.81
C TYR A 184 -3.74 -7.52 -11.26
N ARG A 185 -2.98 -8.07 -12.20
CA ARG A 185 -3.32 -8.10 -13.61
C ARG A 185 -4.59 -8.87 -13.95
N LEU A 186 -5.14 -9.64 -13.02
CA LEU A 186 -6.48 -10.21 -13.17
C LEU A 186 -7.56 -9.12 -13.31
N GLY A 187 -7.34 -7.93 -12.77
CA GLY A 187 -8.21 -6.78 -13.00
C GLY A 187 -8.24 -6.27 -14.44
N GLN A 188 -7.24 -6.62 -15.26
CA GLN A 188 -7.20 -6.30 -16.70
C GLN A 188 -8.18 -7.15 -17.53
N LEU A 189 -8.62 -8.30 -17.01
CA LEU A 189 -9.59 -9.15 -17.70
C LEU A 189 -10.91 -8.39 -17.93
N ASN A 190 -11.45 -8.49 -19.14
CA ASN A 190 -12.69 -7.83 -19.55
C ASN A 190 -13.63 -8.80 -20.25
N PRO A 191 -14.84 -9.09 -19.73
CA PRO A 191 -15.37 -8.67 -18.42
C PRO A 191 -14.51 -9.18 -17.24
N PRO A 192 -14.59 -8.56 -16.04
CA PRO A 192 -13.75 -8.95 -14.91
C PRO A 192 -13.99 -10.40 -14.45
N ALA A 193 -12.94 -11.05 -13.95
CA ALA A 193 -13.05 -12.33 -13.25
C ALA A 193 -13.48 -12.17 -11.78
N LEU A 194 -13.09 -11.06 -11.16
CA LEU A 194 -13.21 -10.79 -9.74
C LEU A 194 -13.79 -9.39 -9.50
N SER A 195 -14.46 -9.21 -8.37
CA SER A 195 -14.79 -7.89 -7.85
C SER A 195 -13.54 -7.18 -7.33
N GLY A 196 -13.56 -5.87 -7.29
CA GLY A 196 -12.48 -5.10 -6.66
C GLY A 196 -12.36 -5.39 -5.17
N GLY A 197 -13.48 -5.64 -4.48
CA GLY A 197 -13.47 -6.08 -3.10
C GLY A 197 -12.70 -7.39 -2.89
N ASP A 198 -12.82 -8.35 -3.80
CA ASP A 198 -12.07 -9.61 -3.72
C ASP A 198 -10.57 -9.41 -4.00
N ILE A 199 -10.23 -8.57 -4.99
CA ILE A 199 -8.84 -8.18 -5.24
C ILE A 199 -8.24 -7.53 -4.00
N LEU A 200 -8.97 -6.61 -3.35
CA LEU A 200 -8.52 -5.93 -2.15
C LEU A 200 -8.24 -6.92 -1.00
N LYS A 201 -9.12 -7.88 -0.75
CA LYS A 201 -8.93 -8.89 0.30
C LYS A 201 -7.58 -9.58 0.17
N VAL A 202 -7.25 -10.06 -1.04
CA VAL A 202 -6.00 -10.77 -1.31
C VAL A 202 -4.80 -9.84 -1.13
N VAL A 203 -4.82 -8.70 -1.79
CA VAL A 203 -3.69 -7.78 -1.82
C VAL A 203 -3.38 -7.20 -0.44
N TYR A 204 -4.43 -6.80 0.30
CA TYR A 204 -4.27 -6.28 1.64
C TYR A 204 -3.88 -7.39 2.62
N GLY A 205 -4.51 -8.56 2.52
CA GLY A 205 -4.19 -9.72 3.36
C GLY A 205 -2.76 -10.24 3.14
N ALA A 206 -2.22 -10.16 1.93
CA ALA A 206 -0.84 -10.55 1.60
C ALA A 206 0.21 -9.78 2.41
N THR A 207 -0.10 -8.55 2.85
CA THR A 207 0.81 -7.75 3.69
C THR A 207 1.03 -8.35 5.08
N PHE A 208 0.14 -9.24 5.53
CA PHE A 208 0.20 -9.94 6.83
C PHE A 208 0.60 -11.41 6.71
N ARG A 209 1.07 -11.84 5.53
CA ARG A 209 1.62 -13.18 5.28
C ARG A 209 3.14 -13.10 5.31
N PHE A 210 3.75 -13.66 6.37
CA PHE A 210 5.19 -13.52 6.62
C PHE A 210 6.03 -14.61 5.97
N ASP A 211 5.50 -15.80 5.72
CA ASP A 211 6.13 -16.79 4.83
C ASP A 211 5.97 -16.33 3.37
N LYS A 212 7.00 -15.64 2.89
CA LYS A 212 6.99 -15.07 1.54
C LYS A 212 7.03 -16.10 0.44
N THR A 213 7.68 -17.25 0.68
CA THR A 213 7.74 -18.32 -0.32
C THR A 213 6.39 -18.98 -0.51
N ALA A 214 5.72 -19.35 0.57
CA ALA A 214 4.37 -19.90 0.51
C ALA A 214 3.36 -18.90 -0.08
N LEU A 215 3.47 -17.62 0.26
CA LEU A 215 2.62 -16.57 -0.32
C LEU A 215 2.81 -16.44 -1.85
N ILE A 216 4.04 -16.45 -2.32
CA ILE A 216 4.37 -16.35 -3.76
C ILE A 216 3.72 -17.50 -4.52
N ASP A 217 3.90 -18.73 -4.04
CA ASP A 217 3.37 -19.95 -4.69
C ASP A 217 1.84 -19.93 -4.70
N GLU A 218 1.21 -19.52 -3.60
CA GLU A 218 -0.24 -19.39 -3.47
C GLU A 218 -0.82 -18.33 -4.43
N LEU A 219 -0.18 -17.15 -4.53
CA LEU A 219 -0.61 -16.09 -5.45
C LEU A 219 -0.54 -16.53 -6.90
N HIS A 220 0.54 -17.21 -7.30
CA HIS A 220 0.67 -17.72 -8.66
C HIS A 220 -0.39 -18.78 -8.97
N ALA A 221 -0.54 -19.79 -8.10
CA ALA A 221 -1.52 -20.85 -8.29
C ALA A 221 -2.95 -20.29 -8.37
N MET A 222 -3.27 -19.31 -7.54
CA MET A 222 -4.57 -18.65 -7.53
C MET A 222 -4.81 -17.85 -8.80
N ALA A 223 -3.84 -17.06 -9.26
CA ALA A 223 -3.95 -16.26 -10.47
C ALA A 223 -4.14 -17.13 -11.72
N GLU A 224 -3.35 -18.19 -11.86
CA GLU A 224 -3.48 -19.15 -12.96
C GLU A 224 -4.86 -19.82 -12.98
N ARG A 225 -5.32 -20.28 -11.82
CA ARG A 225 -6.65 -20.90 -11.70
C ARG A 225 -7.76 -19.93 -12.11
N ILE A 226 -7.72 -18.70 -11.60
CA ILE A 226 -8.72 -17.67 -11.95
C ILE A 226 -8.72 -17.42 -13.45
N HIS A 227 -7.55 -17.29 -14.06
CA HIS A 227 -7.42 -17.06 -15.49
C HIS A 227 -8.01 -18.22 -16.31
N GLN A 228 -7.71 -19.48 -15.95
CA GLN A 228 -8.27 -20.66 -16.59
C GLN A 228 -9.80 -20.73 -16.50
N GLU A 229 -10.35 -20.50 -15.31
CA GLU A 229 -11.79 -20.51 -15.10
C GLU A 229 -12.49 -19.36 -15.84
N TRP A 230 -11.82 -18.19 -15.94
CA TRP A 230 -12.29 -17.08 -16.77
C TRP A 230 -12.35 -17.43 -18.27
N GLN A 231 -11.35 -18.14 -18.78
CA GLN A 231 -11.35 -18.64 -20.16
C GLN A 231 -12.51 -19.62 -20.42
N GLN A 232 -12.95 -20.36 -19.40
CA GLN A 232 -14.10 -21.26 -19.44
C GLN A 232 -15.44 -20.52 -19.30
N GLY A 233 -15.43 -19.18 -19.28
CA GLY A 233 -16.64 -18.36 -19.26
C GLY A 233 -17.12 -17.93 -17.87
N LYS A 234 -16.39 -18.21 -16.79
CA LYS A 234 -16.70 -17.70 -15.44
C LYS A 234 -16.28 -16.23 -15.32
N ARG A 235 -17.15 -15.34 -15.72
CA ARG A 235 -16.94 -13.89 -15.82
C ARG A 235 -18.05 -13.15 -15.09
N LEU A 236 -17.72 -12.00 -14.53
CA LEU A 236 -18.72 -11.07 -14.01
C LEU A 236 -19.46 -10.40 -15.19
N GLU A 237 -20.61 -9.81 -14.91
CA GLU A 237 -21.33 -9.01 -15.89
C GLU A 237 -20.51 -7.77 -16.28
N PRO A 238 -20.55 -7.34 -17.56
CA PRO A 238 -19.95 -6.08 -17.97
C PRO A 238 -20.55 -4.88 -17.22
N ARG A 239 -19.69 -4.02 -16.68
CA ARG A 239 -20.04 -2.77 -15.99
C ARG A 239 -18.92 -1.75 -16.18
N PRO A 240 -19.17 -0.43 -15.95
CA PRO A 240 -18.12 0.56 -15.95
C PRO A 240 -16.93 0.16 -15.07
N ARG A 241 -15.74 0.35 -15.58
CA ARG A 241 -14.46 -0.08 -15.00
C ARG A 241 -13.76 1.09 -14.32
N ILE A 242 -13.61 1.00 -13.01
CA ILE A 242 -13.11 2.10 -12.19
C ILE A 242 -11.73 1.77 -11.63
N LEU A 243 -10.77 2.68 -11.83
CA LEU A 243 -9.50 2.66 -11.11
C LEU A 243 -9.60 3.49 -9.83
N ILE A 244 -9.04 2.96 -8.75
CA ILE A 244 -8.87 3.67 -7.48
C ILE A 244 -7.43 4.18 -7.37
N THR A 245 -7.29 5.46 -7.07
CA THR A 245 -6.01 6.10 -6.71
C THR A 245 -6.13 6.81 -5.36
N GLY A 246 -5.06 7.39 -4.85
CA GLY A 246 -5.06 8.24 -3.66
C GLY A 246 -4.45 7.61 -2.42
N CYS A 247 -5.11 7.78 -1.30
CA CYS A 247 -4.63 7.35 0.02
C CYS A 247 -4.51 5.82 0.16
N PRO A 248 -3.74 5.34 1.16
CA PRO A 248 -3.59 3.90 1.40
C PRO A 248 -4.92 3.15 1.49
N ILE A 249 -4.92 1.90 1.01
CA ILE A 249 -6.08 1.00 1.07
C ILE A 249 -6.34 0.59 2.53
N GLY A 250 -7.60 0.44 2.84
CA GLY A 250 -8.16 0.08 4.14
C GLY A 250 -9.28 1.05 4.51
N GLY A 251 -10.11 0.75 5.48
CA GLY A 251 -11.20 1.57 5.98
C GLY A 251 -11.91 2.48 4.98
N ALA A 252 -11.32 3.65 4.70
CA ALA A 252 -11.88 4.63 3.78
C ALA A 252 -12.01 4.10 2.34
N ALA A 253 -11.01 3.37 1.84
CA ALA A 253 -11.07 2.82 0.48
C ALA A 253 -12.09 1.68 0.39
N GLU A 254 -12.24 0.86 1.43
CA GLU A 254 -13.22 -0.23 1.44
C GLU A 254 -14.66 0.28 1.28
N LYS A 255 -15.02 1.38 1.97
CA LYS A 255 -16.36 1.93 1.83
C LYS A 255 -16.60 2.56 0.45
N VAL A 256 -15.56 3.15 -0.18
CA VAL A 256 -15.64 3.67 -1.54
C VAL A 256 -15.81 2.54 -2.56
N ILE A 257 -15.02 1.45 -2.43
CA ILE A 257 -15.13 0.26 -3.28
C ILE A 257 -16.53 -0.33 -3.22
N ARG A 258 -17.04 -0.51 -1.99
CA ARG A 258 -18.41 -1.00 -1.78
C ARG A 258 -19.44 -0.09 -2.46
N ALA A 259 -19.34 1.22 -2.29
CA ALA A 259 -20.24 2.17 -2.94
C ALA A 259 -20.19 2.07 -4.47
N ILE A 260 -19.00 1.86 -5.08
CA ILE A 260 -18.86 1.68 -6.53
C ILE A 260 -19.58 0.41 -6.97
N GLU A 261 -19.33 -0.72 -6.33
CA GLU A 261 -19.84 -2.02 -6.74
C GLU A 261 -21.35 -2.17 -6.49
N GLU A 262 -21.88 -1.58 -5.43
CA GLU A 262 -23.31 -1.52 -5.13
C GLU A 262 -24.08 -0.61 -6.12
N ASN A 263 -23.43 0.42 -6.67
CA ASN A 263 -24.03 1.33 -7.64
C ASN A 263 -23.73 0.94 -9.11
N GLY A 264 -23.23 -0.26 -9.38
CA GLY A 264 -23.16 -0.83 -10.71
C GLY A 264 -21.85 -0.63 -11.46
N GLY A 265 -20.75 -0.21 -10.80
CA GLY A 265 -19.39 -0.23 -11.34
C GLY A 265 -18.61 -1.45 -10.90
N TRP A 266 -17.43 -1.68 -11.50
CA TRP A 266 -16.42 -2.60 -11.00
C TRP A 266 -15.11 -1.86 -10.72
N VAL A 267 -14.55 -2.04 -9.52
CA VAL A 267 -13.19 -1.62 -9.26
C VAL A 267 -12.24 -2.66 -9.85
N VAL A 268 -11.42 -2.22 -10.81
CA VAL A 268 -10.56 -3.13 -11.58
C VAL A 268 -9.07 -3.00 -11.21
N GLY A 269 -8.68 -1.94 -10.52
CA GLY A 269 -7.29 -1.73 -10.12
C GLY A 269 -7.10 -0.66 -9.05
N TYR A 270 -5.95 -0.73 -8.40
CA TYR A 270 -5.55 0.14 -7.27
C TYR A 270 -4.15 0.71 -7.51
N GLU A 271 -4.03 2.03 -7.65
CA GLU A 271 -2.71 2.69 -7.79
C GLU A 271 -2.00 2.87 -6.44
N ASN A 272 -2.73 3.05 -5.36
CA ASN A 272 -2.24 3.46 -4.04
C ASN A 272 -1.20 2.53 -3.38
N CYS A 273 -0.78 2.83 -2.14
CA CYS A 273 0.41 2.25 -1.49
C CYS A 273 0.43 0.73 -1.36
N THR A 274 -0.72 0.07 -1.22
CA THR A 274 -0.83 -1.40 -1.23
C THR A 274 -1.12 -1.97 -2.61
N GLY A 275 -1.33 -1.12 -3.60
CA GLY A 275 -1.57 -1.45 -4.99
C GLY A 275 -0.31 -1.43 -5.86
N ALA A 276 -0.50 -1.03 -7.11
CA ALA A 276 0.55 -1.01 -8.14
C ALA A 276 1.78 -0.19 -7.73
N LYS A 277 1.61 0.93 -7.01
CA LYS A 277 2.70 1.79 -6.53
C LYS A 277 3.80 1.03 -5.81
N ALA A 278 3.47 0.02 -5.01
CA ALA A 278 4.44 -0.75 -4.24
C ALA A 278 5.14 -1.84 -5.07
N THR A 279 4.44 -2.40 -6.07
CA THR A 279 4.81 -3.66 -6.73
C THR A 279 5.24 -3.52 -8.18
N GLU A 280 4.90 -2.41 -8.84
CA GLU A 280 5.13 -2.20 -10.27
C GLU A 280 6.60 -2.37 -10.66
N ARG A 281 7.53 -1.87 -9.85
CA ARG A 281 8.96 -1.90 -10.14
C ARG A 281 9.72 -2.83 -9.22
N CYS A 282 10.54 -3.69 -9.82
CA CYS A 282 11.54 -4.51 -9.12
C CYS A 282 12.82 -3.73 -8.86
N VAL A 283 13.60 -4.14 -7.88
CA VAL A 283 14.98 -3.72 -7.69
C VAL A 283 15.85 -4.44 -8.73
N ALA A 284 16.81 -3.78 -9.34
CA ALA A 284 17.75 -4.46 -10.23
C ALA A 284 18.56 -5.51 -9.45
N GLU A 285 18.64 -6.72 -10.00
CA GLU A 285 19.29 -7.86 -9.33
C GLU A 285 20.81 -7.89 -9.62
N GLU A 286 21.26 -7.09 -10.59
CA GLU A 286 22.66 -6.92 -10.97
C GLU A 286 23.18 -5.52 -10.64
N GLY A 287 24.50 -5.33 -10.64
CA GLY A 287 25.13 -4.05 -10.34
C GLY A 287 25.30 -3.76 -8.85
N ASP A 288 25.51 -2.50 -8.48
CA ASP A 288 25.61 -2.05 -7.08
C ASP A 288 24.24 -2.13 -6.39
N VAL A 289 24.16 -2.90 -5.31
CA VAL A 289 22.88 -3.16 -4.62
C VAL A 289 22.25 -1.92 -4.00
N TYR A 290 23.06 -0.98 -3.54
CA TYR A 290 22.57 0.26 -2.93
C TYR A 290 22.09 1.26 -3.99
N ASP A 291 22.75 1.29 -5.16
CA ASP A 291 22.28 2.05 -6.31
C ASP A 291 20.94 1.48 -6.81
N ALA A 292 20.84 0.16 -6.93
CA ALA A 292 19.62 -0.51 -7.35
C ALA A 292 18.43 -0.24 -6.39
N LEU A 293 18.66 -0.32 -5.08
CA LEU A 293 17.67 0.04 -4.07
C LEU A 293 17.29 1.53 -4.16
N THR A 294 18.28 2.40 -4.29
CA THR A 294 18.07 3.84 -4.41
C THR A 294 17.16 4.16 -5.60
N ASP A 295 17.48 3.63 -6.76
CA ASP A 295 16.75 3.90 -8.01
C ASP A 295 15.32 3.37 -7.94
N LYS A 296 15.09 2.15 -7.42
CA LYS A 296 13.75 1.60 -7.27
C LYS A 296 12.90 2.42 -6.31
N TYR A 297 13.42 2.71 -5.11
CA TYR A 297 12.61 3.33 -4.07
C TYR A 297 12.38 4.82 -4.30
N LEU A 298 13.34 5.53 -4.89
CA LEU A 298 13.16 6.92 -5.28
C LEU A 298 12.21 7.10 -6.47
N ALA A 299 12.02 6.04 -7.27
CA ALA A 299 11.07 6.04 -8.39
C ALA A 299 9.61 5.81 -7.97
N ILE A 300 9.29 5.70 -6.68
CA ILE A 300 7.91 5.56 -6.21
C ILE A 300 7.15 6.88 -6.38
N GLY A 301 6.12 6.87 -7.24
CA GLY A 301 5.23 8.01 -7.44
C GLY A 301 4.31 8.24 -6.24
N CYS A 302 4.67 9.17 -5.37
CA CYS A 302 3.85 9.54 -4.21
C CYS A 302 3.66 11.04 -4.14
N SER A 303 2.51 11.51 -3.69
CA SER A 303 2.16 12.93 -3.56
C SER A 303 3.11 13.76 -2.67
N CYS A 304 4.01 13.12 -1.93
CA CYS A 304 5.05 13.79 -1.16
C CYS A 304 6.34 14.09 -1.96
N ILE A 305 6.42 13.63 -3.21
CA ILE A 305 7.52 13.92 -4.15
C ILE A 305 7.06 14.99 -5.14
N SER A 306 7.92 15.93 -5.47
CA SER A 306 7.60 17.03 -6.40
C SER A 306 8.78 17.36 -7.34
N PRO A 307 8.54 17.39 -8.68
CA PRO A 307 7.32 16.99 -9.38
C PRO A 307 7.06 15.48 -9.29
N ASN A 308 5.78 15.06 -9.45
CA ASN A 308 5.37 13.66 -9.31
C ASN A 308 4.95 13.04 -10.66
N ASP A 309 5.78 13.23 -11.68
CA ASP A 309 5.51 12.72 -13.03
C ASP A 309 5.39 11.19 -13.07
N GLN A 310 6.06 10.50 -12.17
CA GLN A 310 6.02 9.04 -12.09
C GLN A 310 4.64 8.51 -11.73
N ARG A 311 3.90 9.22 -10.84
CA ARG A 311 2.51 8.86 -10.52
C ARG A 311 1.58 9.08 -11.71
N LEU A 312 1.76 10.19 -12.44
CA LEU A 312 0.98 10.48 -13.64
C LEU A 312 1.22 9.43 -14.74
N GLN A 313 2.48 9.03 -14.95
CA GLN A 313 2.85 7.96 -15.89
C GLN A 313 2.23 6.62 -15.49
N LEU A 314 2.32 6.23 -14.21
CA LEU A 314 1.72 4.99 -13.72
C LEU A 314 0.20 5.00 -13.90
N LEU A 315 -0.47 6.10 -13.61
CA LEU A 315 -1.91 6.22 -13.82
C LEU A 315 -2.29 6.10 -15.29
N SER A 316 -1.55 6.73 -16.21
CA SER A 316 -1.76 6.58 -17.65
C SER A 316 -1.63 5.13 -18.10
N GLN A 317 -0.55 4.47 -17.69
CA GLN A 317 -0.33 3.05 -17.98
C GLN A 317 -1.49 2.20 -17.46
N MET A 318 -1.92 2.42 -16.21
CA MET A 318 -3.03 1.66 -15.63
C MET A 318 -4.37 1.94 -16.33
N VAL A 319 -4.64 3.17 -16.73
CA VAL A 319 -5.85 3.50 -17.49
C VAL A 319 -5.94 2.67 -18.77
N GLU A 320 -4.85 2.58 -19.52
CA GLU A 320 -4.78 1.82 -20.77
C GLU A 320 -4.83 0.30 -20.53
N GLU A 321 -3.98 -0.22 -19.64
CA GLU A 321 -3.87 -1.66 -19.37
C GLU A 321 -5.16 -2.24 -18.76
N TYR A 322 -5.82 -1.48 -17.88
CA TYR A 322 -7.05 -1.92 -17.21
C TYR A 322 -8.32 -1.48 -17.95
N GLN A 323 -8.20 -0.80 -19.09
CA GLN A 323 -9.34 -0.31 -19.89
C GLN A 323 -10.34 0.42 -18.98
N ALA A 324 -9.86 1.40 -18.23
CA ALA A 324 -10.68 2.11 -17.25
C ALA A 324 -11.63 3.09 -17.94
N ASP A 325 -12.89 3.11 -17.50
CA ASP A 325 -13.90 4.08 -17.93
C ASP A 325 -13.90 5.33 -17.04
N GLY A 326 -13.33 5.23 -15.83
CA GLY A 326 -13.22 6.35 -14.91
C GLY A 326 -12.19 6.12 -13.79
N VAL A 327 -11.76 7.21 -13.16
CA VAL A 327 -10.83 7.19 -12.02
C VAL A 327 -11.46 7.87 -10.81
N ILE A 328 -11.42 7.19 -9.66
CA ILE A 328 -11.82 7.76 -8.37
C ILE A 328 -10.58 7.90 -7.48
N ASP A 329 -10.31 9.13 -7.05
CA ASP A 329 -9.22 9.49 -6.17
C ASP A 329 -9.74 9.60 -4.73
N VAL A 330 -9.31 8.68 -3.87
CA VAL A 330 -9.72 8.62 -2.46
C VAL A 330 -8.75 9.44 -1.62
N ILE A 331 -9.22 10.54 -1.08
CA ILE A 331 -8.43 11.49 -0.29
C ILE A 331 -8.91 11.42 1.15
N LEU A 332 -8.00 11.19 2.09
CA LEU A 332 -8.34 11.32 3.51
C LEU A 332 -8.45 12.78 3.91
N GLN A 333 -9.43 13.09 4.75
CA GLN A 333 -9.62 14.42 5.31
C GLN A 333 -8.31 14.98 5.86
N ALA A 334 -8.03 16.24 5.61
CA ALA A 334 -6.80 16.93 6.01
C ALA A 334 -5.49 16.29 5.47
N CYS A 335 -5.55 15.46 4.44
CA CYS A 335 -4.37 14.98 3.73
C CYS A 335 -3.97 15.98 2.64
N HIS A 336 -3.23 17.03 3.00
CA HIS A 336 -2.91 18.12 2.09
C HIS A 336 -2.15 17.68 0.84
N THR A 337 -1.21 16.73 0.96
CA THR A 337 -0.41 16.25 -0.18
C THR A 337 -1.29 15.67 -1.28
N TYR A 338 -2.19 14.74 -0.95
CA TYR A 338 -3.12 14.15 -1.92
C TYR A 338 -4.19 15.14 -2.38
N ALA A 339 -4.73 15.96 -1.46
CA ALA A 339 -5.75 16.92 -1.81
C ALA A 339 -5.27 17.97 -2.82
N VAL A 340 -4.06 18.49 -2.67
CA VAL A 340 -3.48 19.47 -3.61
C VAL A 340 -3.14 18.82 -4.96
N GLU A 341 -2.59 17.61 -4.95
CA GLU A 341 -2.19 16.91 -6.18
C GLU A 341 -3.39 16.45 -7.03
N SER A 342 -4.58 16.32 -6.45
CA SER A 342 -5.80 15.92 -7.17
C SER A 342 -6.07 16.75 -8.43
N LEU A 343 -5.70 18.04 -8.41
CA LEU A 343 -5.82 18.93 -9.58
C LEU A 343 -4.89 18.50 -10.73
N ALA A 344 -3.67 18.11 -10.42
CA ALA A 344 -2.70 17.64 -11.42
C ALA A 344 -3.18 16.34 -12.08
N ILE A 345 -3.68 15.39 -11.26
CA ILE A 345 -4.23 14.12 -11.73
C ILE A 345 -5.46 14.36 -12.63
N LYS A 346 -6.40 15.18 -12.18
CA LYS A 346 -7.59 15.54 -12.95
C LYS A 346 -7.23 16.11 -14.33
N ARG A 347 -6.29 17.05 -14.36
CA ARG A 347 -5.84 17.68 -15.62
C ARG A 347 -5.16 16.68 -16.53
N HIS A 348 -4.29 15.84 -15.98
CA HIS A 348 -3.57 14.81 -16.73
C HIS A 348 -4.53 13.80 -17.38
N LEU A 349 -5.44 13.22 -16.61
CA LEU A 349 -6.41 12.24 -17.11
C LEU A 349 -7.32 12.83 -18.18
N ARG A 350 -7.77 14.07 -18.00
CA ARG A 350 -8.59 14.76 -19.00
C ARG A 350 -7.83 15.06 -20.30
N GLN A 351 -6.58 15.50 -20.19
CA GLN A 351 -5.80 15.93 -21.35
C GLN A 351 -5.23 14.74 -22.14
N GLN A 352 -4.84 13.67 -21.47
CA GLN A 352 -4.18 12.52 -22.11
C GLN A 352 -5.17 11.42 -22.52
N HIS A 353 -6.27 11.27 -21.79
CA HIS A 353 -7.17 10.13 -21.96
C HIS A 353 -8.64 10.54 -22.15
N ASP A 354 -8.99 11.83 -22.05
CA ASP A 354 -10.37 12.35 -21.99
C ASP A 354 -11.25 11.57 -20.99
N LEU A 355 -10.65 11.16 -19.88
CA LEU A 355 -11.24 10.23 -18.92
C LEU A 355 -11.94 10.97 -17.75
N PRO A 356 -13.18 10.57 -17.38
CA PRO A 356 -13.85 11.05 -16.19
C PRO A 356 -13.05 10.80 -14.90
N TYR A 357 -13.00 11.83 -14.03
CA TYR A 357 -12.28 11.79 -12.77
C TYR A 357 -13.13 12.39 -11.66
N MET A 358 -13.17 11.71 -10.51
CA MET A 358 -13.81 12.19 -9.30
C MET A 358 -12.88 12.08 -8.09
N ALA A 359 -12.68 13.17 -7.36
CA ALA A 359 -12.03 13.15 -6.06
C ALA A 359 -13.08 13.01 -4.94
N ILE A 360 -12.84 12.09 -4.02
CA ILE A 360 -13.68 11.86 -2.85
C ILE A 360 -12.83 12.11 -1.60
N GLU A 361 -13.16 13.15 -0.85
CA GLU A 361 -12.61 13.36 0.49
C GLU A 361 -13.48 12.63 1.51
N THR A 362 -12.86 11.83 2.38
CA THR A 362 -13.53 11.00 3.38
C THR A 362 -12.61 10.73 4.58
N ASP A 363 -13.12 10.06 5.61
CA ASP A 363 -12.38 9.59 6.80
C ASP A 363 -12.67 8.11 7.09
N TYR A 364 -12.41 7.64 8.31
CA TYR A 364 -12.69 6.26 8.69
C TYR A 364 -14.09 6.05 9.29
N SER A 365 -14.86 7.11 9.51
CA SER A 365 -16.22 6.99 10.01
C SER A 365 -17.18 6.46 8.94
N THR A 366 -18.33 5.98 9.36
CA THR A 366 -19.41 5.54 8.47
C THR A 366 -20.48 6.60 8.25
N ALA A 367 -20.30 7.80 8.81
CA ALA A 367 -21.31 8.87 8.81
C ALA A 367 -21.61 9.43 7.41
N ASP A 368 -20.65 9.33 6.49
CA ASP A 368 -20.73 9.86 5.12
C ASP A 368 -21.23 8.84 4.07
N LEU A 369 -21.56 7.60 4.45
CA LEU A 369 -21.89 6.52 3.51
C LEU A 369 -23.01 6.90 2.52
N GLY A 370 -24.07 7.55 2.98
CA GLY A 370 -25.18 7.96 2.12
C GLY A 370 -24.78 9.01 1.08
N GLN A 371 -24.02 10.03 1.51
CA GLN A 371 -23.50 11.04 0.60
C GLN A 371 -22.53 10.46 -0.42
N LEU A 372 -21.66 9.56 0.04
CA LEU A 372 -20.68 8.88 -0.78
C LEU A 372 -21.38 8.03 -1.85
N SER A 373 -22.37 7.22 -1.47
CA SER A 373 -23.15 6.40 -2.41
C SER A 373 -23.83 7.26 -3.47
N THR A 374 -24.46 8.39 -3.09
CA THR A 374 -25.12 9.30 -4.04
C THR A 374 -24.14 9.89 -5.06
N ARG A 375 -22.97 10.33 -4.60
CA ARG A 375 -21.93 10.89 -5.49
C ARG A 375 -21.36 9.85 -6.44
N VAL A 376 -21.12 8.63 -5.95
CA VAL A 376 -20.61 7.51 -6.74
C VAL A 376 -21.64 7.06 -7.78
N ALA A 377 -22.93 6.95 -7.41
CA ALA A 377 -24.01 6.64 -8.35
C ALA A 377 -24.04 7.63 -9.51
N ALA A 378 -24.07 8.95 -9.20
CA ALA A 378 -24.05 9.98 -10.22
C ALA A 378 -22.80 9.93 -11.13
N PHE A 379 -21.64 9.55 -10.59
CA PHE A 379 -20.43 9.38 -11.38
C PHE A 379 -20.54 8.20 -12.33
N ILE A 380 -21.05 7.05 -11.87
CA ILE A 380 -21.20 5.84 -12.67
C ILE A 380 -22.25 6.04 -13.79
N GLU A 381 -23.35 6.79 -13.51
CA GLU A 381 -24.36 7.11 -14.51
C GLU A 381 -23.85 8.00 -15.68
N MET A 382 -22.70 8.66 -15.49
CA MET A 382 -22.09 9.48 -16.54
C MET A 382 -21.11 8.71 -17.44
N LEU A 383 -20.76 7.47 -17.07
CA LEU A 383 -19.82 6.60 -17.81
C LEU A 383 -20.55 5.75 -18.85
#